data_9ddfab97e1654b60011213eb6b46c03f
#
_entry.id   9ddfab97e1654b60011213eb6b46c03f
#
_cell.length_a   1.000
_cell.length_b   1.000
_cell.length_c   1.000
_cell.angle_alpha   90.00
_cell.angle_beta   90.00
_cell.angle_gamma   90.00
#
_symmetry.space_group_name_H-M   'P 1'
#
loop_
_entity.id
_entity.type
_entity.pdbx_description
1 polymer ?
#
loop_
_entity_poly.entity_id
_entity_poly.type
_entity_poly.pdbx_seq_one_letter_code
_entity_poly.pdbx_strand_id
1 'polypeptide(L)'
;MKFRMLLWALGLMMKKASKNNPEFIKQLVGKDFTFQIQTQDGNQVRHFIVKDERIKSKGGAAEDPAFSISFKDAETGMFIMTAKDKNAFMKGIQEKDIKIDGDLSLVMWFQSIVKHVKPK
;
A
#
# COMPACT_ATOMS: atom_id res chain seq x y z
N MET A 1 -18.04 3.50 2.74
CA MET A 1 -16.73 3.67 2.12
C MET A 1 -15.76 2.58 2.52
N LYS A 2 -15.99 1.43 1.93
CA LYS A 2 -15.22 0.23 2.27
C LYS A 2 -13.73 0.35 1.99
N PHE A 3 -13.37 1.01 0.88
CA PHE A 3 -11.96 1.15 0.53
C PHE A 3 -11.19 2.02 1.52
N ARG A 4 -11.80 3.09 1.99
CA ARG A 4 -11.19 3.96 2.99
C ARG A 4 -10.93 3.17 4.28
N MET A 5 -11.91 2.36 4.69
CA MET A 5 -11.76 1.51 5.85
C MET A 5 -10.67 0.46 5.64
N LEU A 6 -10.56 -0.08 4.43
CA LEU A 6 -9.51 -1.03 4.10
C LEU A 6 -8.13 -0.40 4.23
N LEU A 7 -7.96 0.81 3.71
CA LEU A 7 -6.67 1.51 3.80
C LEU A 7 -6.31 1.81 5.25
N TRP A 8 -7.29 2.21 6.04
CA TRP A 8 -7.08 2.44 7.47
C TRP A 8 -6.67 1.15 8.18
N ALA A 9 -7.40 0.07 7.93
CA ALA A 9 -7.10 -1.23 8.52
C ALA A 9 -5.72 -1.75 8.08
N LEU A 10 -5.39 -1.56 6.80
CA LEU A 10 -4.08 -1.94 6.27
C LEU A 10 -2.98 -1.19 7.01
N GLY A 11 -3.16 0.11 7.24
CA GLY A 11 -2.21 0.91 8.00
C GLY A 11 -2.02 0.38 9.41
N LEU A 12 -3.10 0.01 10.09
CA LEU A 12 -3.01 -0.57 11.44
C LEU A 12 -2.29 -1.91 11.43
N MET A 13 -2.61 -2.75 10.45
CA MET A 13 -1.97 -4.07 10.34
C MET A 13 -0.48 -3.95 10.06
N MET A 14 -0.09 -3.02 9.19
CA MET A 14 1.32 -2.78 8.88
C MET A 14 2.04 -2.21 10.10
N LYS A 15 1.41 -1.30 10.84
CA LYS A 15 1.98 -0.74 12.05
C LYS A 15 2.23 -1.83 13.08
N LYS A 16 1.25 -2.71 13.28
CA LYS A 16 1.35 -3.82 14.21
C LYS A 16 2.45 -4.80 13.77
N ALA A 17 2.47 -5.15 12.49
CA ALA A 17 3.49 -6.06 11.95
C ALA A 17 4.89 -5.48 12.10
N SER A 18 5.04 -4.17 11.97
CA SER A 18 6.35 -3.52 12.13
C SER A 18 6.84 -3.55 13.57
N LYS A 19 6.00 -3.93 14.51
CA LYS A 19 6.40 -4.09 15.91
C LYS A 19 6.61 -5.55 16.30
N ASN A 20 5.82 -6.46 15.71
CA ASN A 20 5.71 -7.83 16.21
C ASN A 20 6.14 -8.92 15.23
N ASN A 21 6.27 -8.61 13.95
CA ASN A 21 6.57 -9.62 12.94
C ASN A 21 8.01 -9.45 12.42
N PRO A 22 8.96 -10.34 12.84
CA PRO A 22 10.36 -10.20 12.43
C PRO A 22 10.57 -10.23 10.92
N GLU A 23 9.81 -11.04 10.19
CA GLU A 23 9.91 -11.10 8.74
C GLU A 23 9.50 -9.79 8.08
N PHE A 24 8.46 -9.16 8.63
CA PHE A 24 8.01 -7.86 8.14
C PHE A 24 9.04 -6.78 8.45
N ILE A 25 9.57 -6.80 9.66
CA ILE A 25 10.58 -5.82 10.11
C ILE A 25 11.82 -5.87 9.22
N LYS A 26 12.24 -7.07 8.85
CA LYS A 26 13.37 -7.26 7.94
C LYS A 26 13.20 -6.50 6.63
N GLN A 27 11.97 -6.43 6.12
CA GLN A 27 11.68 -5.74 4.88
C GLN A 27 11.76 -4.21 5.03
N LEU A 28 11.75 -3.72 6.26
CA LEU A 28 11.79 -2.29 6.54
C LEU A 28 13.20 -1.76 6.80
N VAL A 29 14.17 -2.65 7.02
CA VAL A 29 15.55 -2.25 7.33
C VAL A 29 16.11 -1.42 6.18
N GLY A 30 16.65 -0.24 6.50
CA GLY A 30 17.24 0.65 5.52
C GLY A 30 16.24 1.41 4.67
N LYS A 31 14.95 1.28 4.95
CA LYS A 31 13.91 1.99 4.21
C LYS A 31 13.52 3.27 4.96
N ASP A 32 13.54 4.39 4.26
CA ASP A 32 13.15 5.68 4.80
C ASP A 32 12.50 6.48 3.67
N PHE A 33 11.18 6.35 3.55
CA PHE A 33 10.44 7.02 2.49
C PHE A 33 8.95 7.04 2.82
N THR A 34 8.19 7.80 2.04
CA THR A 34 6.73 7.86 2.14
C THR A 34 6.13 7.33 0.85
N PHE A 35 5.06 6.56 0.95
CA PHE A 35 4.31 6.15 -0.23
C PHE A 35 2.83 6.43 -0.02
N GLN A 36 2.09 6.44 -1.12
CA GLN A 36 0.70 6.87 -1.12
C GLN A 36 -0.17 5.89 -1.90
N ILE A 37 -1.38 5.65 -1.39
CA ILE A 37 -2.37 4.83 -2.07
C ILE A 37 -3.62 5.70 -2.22
N GLN A 38 -4.18 5.73 -3.42
CA GLN A 38 -5.32 6.60 -3.71
C GLN A 38 -6.20 6.01 -4.80
N THR A 39 -7.37 6.60 -5.00
CA THR A 39 -8.20 6.35 -6.17
C THR A 39 -7.85 7.39 -7.23
N GLN A 40 -8.07 7.06 -8.52
CA GLN A 40 -7.71 7.97 -9.61
C GLN A 40 -8.51 9.26 -9.59
N ASP A 41 -9.72 9.24 -9.02
CA ASP A 41 -10.55 10.43 -8.88
C ASP A 41 -10.10 11.34 -7.73
N GLY A 42 -9.14 10.88 -6.92
CA GLY A 42 -8.63 11.66 -5.81
C GLY A 42 -9.52 11.73 -4.58
N ASN A 43 -10.67 11.07 -4.60
CA ASN A 43 -11.62 11.13 -3.48
C ASN A 43 -11.14 10.39 -2.24
N GLN A 44 -10.30 9.39 -2.43
CA GLN A 44 -9.79 8.61 -1.32
C GLN A 44 -8.27 8.52 -1.46
N VAL A 45 -7.57 8.99 -0.45
CA VAL A 45 -6.12 9.01 -0.47
C VAL A 45 -5.59 8.87 0.96
N ARG A 46 -4.53 8.09 1.07
CA ARG A 46 -3.86 7.89 2.35
C ARG A 46 -2.38 7.64 2.08
N HIS A 47 -1.53 8.21 2.92
CA HIS A 47 -0.10 7.99 2.75
C HIS A 47 0.48 7.25 3.97
N PHE A 48 1.60 6.59 3.74
CA PHE A 48 2.26 5.74 4.72
C PHE A 48 3.72 6.16 4.80
N ILE A 49 4.20 6.37 6.02
CA ILE A 49 5.57 6.81 6.27
C ILE A 49 6.37 5.64 6.82
N VAL A 50 7.44 5.27 6.10
CA VAL A 50 8.34 4.19 6.51
C VAL A 50 9.61 4.84 7.04
N LYS A 51 9.89 4.64 8.32
CA LYS A 51 11.05 5.22 8.97
C LYS A 51 11.41 4.43 10.22
N ASP A 52 12.71 4.24 10.46
CA ASP A 52 13.21 3.56 11.66
C ASP A 52 12.57 2.19 11.88
N GLU A 53 12.37 1.45 10.79
CA GLU A 53 11.78 0.11 10.81
C GLU A 53 10.35 0.09 11.35
N ARG A 54 9.63 1.20 11.15
CA ARG A 54 8.23 1.35 11.53
C ARG A 54 7.45 1.93 10.36
N ILE A 55 6.16 1.66 10.36
CA ILE A 55 5.25 2.26 9.37
C ILE A 55 4.17 3.03 10.12
N LYS A 56 3.97 4.27 9.70
CA LYS A 56 2.88 5.11 10.20
C LYS A 56 1.94 5.42 9.05
N SER A 57 0.65 5.53 9.34
CA SER A 57 -0.39 5.79 8.36
C SER A 57 -1.09 7.09 8.69
N LYS A 58 -1.27 7.96 7.68
CA LYS A 58 -1.99 9.23 7.83
C LYS A 58 -2.96 9.42 6.69
N GLY A 59 -4.13 10.01 6.98
CA GLY A 59 -5.09 10.36 5.95
C GLY A 59 -4.59 11.51 5.10
N GLY A 60 -5.05 11.56 3.84
CA GLY A 60 -4.70 12.62 2.92
C GLY A 60 -3.45 12.35 2.12
N ALA A 61 -3.10 13.28 1.24
CA ALA A 61 -1.97 13.15 0.34
C ALA A 61 -0.65 13.54 1.02
N ALA A 62 0.42 12.85 0.64
CA ALA A 62 1.77 13.23 1.04
C ALA A 62 2.28 14.31 0.11
N GLU A 63 3.20 15.13 0.62
CA GLU A 63 3.77 16.21 -0.17
C GLU A 63 4.66 15.69 -1.31
N ASP A 64 5.48 14.69 -1.02
CA ASP A 64 6.45 14.18 -2.00
C ASP A 64 6.66 12.67 -1.81
N PRO A 65 5.68 11.84 -2.15
CA PRO A 65 5.83 10.40 -1.96
C PRO A 65 6.84 9.82 -2.94
N ALA A 66 7.59 8.81 -2.47
CA ALA A 66 8.54 8.11 -3.33
C ALA A 66 7.82 7.36 -4.45
N PHE A 67 6.60 6.89 -4.17
CA PHE A 67 5.74 6.33 -5.21
C PHE A 67 4.28 6.47 -4.77
N SER A 68 3.39 6.42 -5.76
CA SER A 68 1.94 6.43 -5.54
C SER A 68 1.30 5.29 -6.30
N ILE A 69 0.33 4.66 -5.69
CA ILE A 69 -0.47 3.62 -6.33
C ILE A 69 -1.89 4.16 -6.44
N SER A 70 -2.39 4.29 -7.66
CA SER A 70 -3.74 4.81 -7.91
C SER A 70 -4.60 3.71 -8.49
N PHE A 71 -5.67 3.36 -7.79
CA PHE A 71 -6.64 2.40 -8.29
C PHE A 71 -7.72 3.11 -9.08
N LYS A 72 -8.25 2.43 -10.09
CA LYS A 72 -9.29 2.97 -10.96
C LYS A 72 -10.45 3.57 -10.14
N ASP A 73 -10.91 2.83 -9.14
CA ASP A 73 -11.95 3.29 -8.22
C ASP A 73 -11.83 2.47 -6.91
N ALA A 74 -12.66 2.83 -5.93
CA ALA A 74 -12.63 2.18 -4.62
C ALA A 74 -12.96 0.68 -4.71
N GLU A 75 -13.92 0.32 -5.52
CA GLU A 75 -14.33 -1.07 -5.68
C GLU A 75 -13.22 -1.93 -6.26
N THR A 76 -12.56 -1.42 -7.31
CA THR A 76 -11.42 -2.11 -7.92
C THR A 76 -10.28 -2.26 -6.92
N GLY A 77 -10.00 -1.21 -6.15
CA GLY A 77 -8.98 -1.24 -5.12
C GLY A 77 -9.26 -2.30 -4.07
N MET A 78 -10.51 -2.38 -3.60
CA MET A 78 -10.91 -3.40 -2.64
C MET A 78 -10.70 -4.80 -3.20
N PHE A 79 -11.13 -5.02 -4.44
CA PHE A 79 -11.01 -6.32 -5.08
C PHE A 79 -9.54 -6.77 -5.17
N ILE A 80 -8.67 -5.88 -5.65
CA ILE A 80 -7.26 -6.21 -5.85
C ILE A 80 -6.54 -6.39 -4.51
N MET A 81 -6.78 -5.49 -3.55
CA MET A 81 -6.09 -5.55 -2.26
C MET A 81 -6.50 -6.76 -1.42
N THR A 82 -7.71 -7.25 -1.61
CA THR A 82 -8.19 -8.42 -0.86
C THR A 82 -8.13 -9.73 -1.65
N ALA A 83 -7.65 -9.68 -2.89
CA ALA A 83 -7.57 -10.87 -3.74
C ALA A 83 -6.56 -11.88 -3.18
N LYS A 84 -6.91 -13.15 -3.26
CA LYS A 84 -6.00 -14.22 -2.87
C LYS A 84 -4.99 -14.55 -3.96
N ASP A 85 -5.28 -14.14 -5.19
CA ASP A 85 -4.41 -14.36 -6.33
C ASP A 85 -3.20 -13.43 -6.24
N LYS A 86 -2.01 -14.00 -6.20
CA LYS A 86 -0.76 -13.25 -6.14
C LYS A 86 -0.55 -12.35 -7.34
N ASN A 87 -1.17 -12.69 -8.46
CA ASN A 87 -0.99 -11.95 -9.71
C ASN A 87 -2.02 -10.83 -9.90
N ALA A 88 -2.97 -10.69 -8.98
CA ALA A 88 -4.03 -9.69 -9.11
C ALA A 88 -3.48 -8.28 -9.28
N PHE A 89 -2.43 -7.93 -8.52
CA PHE A 89 -1.81 -6.62 -8.59
C PHE A 89 -1.17 -6.36 -9.95
N MET A 90 -0.35 -7.30 -10.43
CA MET A 90 0.29 -7.16 -11.73
C MET A 90 -0.73 -7.13 -12.86
N LYS A 91 -1.78 -7.94 -12.74
CA LYS A 91 -2.87 -7.95 -13.70
C LYS A 91 -3.56 -6.59 -13.75
N GLY A 92 -3.80 -6.00 -12.58
CA GLY A 92 -4.39 -4.67 -12.48
C GLY A 92 -3.55 -3.61 -13.19
N ILE A 93 -2.22 -3.70 -13.08
CA ILE A 93 -1.32 -2.79 -13.79
C ILE A 93 -1.44 -2.98 -15.30
N GLN A 94 -1.46 -4.23 -15.76
CA GLN A 94 -1.57 -4.55 -17.18
C GLN A 94 -2.90 -4.09 -17.78
N GLU A 95 -3.97 -4.19 -17.02
CA GLU A 95 -5.31 -3.79 -17.47
C GLU A 95 -5.62 -2.33 -17.21
N LYS A 96 -4.65 -1.58 -16.69
CA LYS A 96 -4.76 -0.15 -16.37
C LYS A 96 -5.75 0.15 -15.23
N ASP A 97 -6.08 -0.86 -14.44
CA ASP A 97 -6.87 -0.66 -13.22
C ASP A 97 -6.03 -0.03 -12.11
N ILE A 98 -4.72 -0.14 -12.24
CA ILE A 98 -3.76 0.45 -11.31
C ILE A 98 -2.79 1.32 -12.09
N LYS A 99 -2.61 2.55 -11.63
CA LYS A 99 -1.63 3.47 -12.19
C LYS A 99 -0.53 3.69 -11.16
N ILE A 100 0.71 3.60 -11.61
CA ILE A 100 1.88 3.73 -10.73
C ILE A 100 2.64 5.00 -11.10
N ASP A 101 2.97 5.81 -10.11
CA ASP A 101 3.88 6.94 -10.24
C ASP A 101 5.05 6.75 -9.29
N GLY A 102 6.26 6.99 -9.75
CA GLY A 102 7.44 6.95 -8.90
C GLY A 102 8.28 5.70 -9.08
N ASP A 103 8.97 5.30 -8.03
CA ASP A 103 9.97 4.23 -8.07
C ASP A 103 9.33 2.85 -8.12
N LEU A 104 9.44 2.19 -9.28
CA LEU A 104 8.84 0.87 -9.47
C LEU A 104 9.45 -0.20 -8.56
N SER A 105 10.73 -0.09 -8.24
CA SER A 105 11.35 -1.07 -7.35
C SER A 105 10.76 -1.02 -5.94
N LEU A 106 10.36 0.17 -5.48
CA LEU A 106 9.69 0.33 -4.21
C LEU A 106 8.25 -0.21 -4.27
N VAL A 107 7.61 -0.13 -5.43
CA VAL A 107 6.29 -0.72 -5.62
C VAL A 107 6.36 -2.24 -5.49
N MET A 108 7.39 -2.85 -6.04
CA MET A 108 7.62 -4.29 -5.92
C MET A 108 7.88 -4.67 -4.45
N TRP A 109 8.62 -3.83 -3.73
CA TRP A 109 8.82 -4.01 -2.29
C TRP A 109 7.48 -3.97 -1.54
N PHE A 110 6.63 -3.00 -1.86
CA PHE A 110 5.30 -2.88 -1.24
C PHE A 110 4.47 -4.14 -1.47
N GLN A 111 4.49 -4.65 -2.69
CA GLN A 111 3.78 -5.87 -3.04
C GLN A 111 4.26 -7.04 -2.19
N SER A 112 5.56 -7.10 -1.94
CA SER A 112 6.18 -8.12 -1.12
C SER A 112 5.73 -8.05 0.35
N ILE A 113 5.64 -6.84 0.92
CA ILE A 113 5.24 -6.72 2.34
C ILE A 113 3.74 -6.91 2.56
N VAL A 114 2.92 -6.59 1.59
CA VAL A 114 1.46 -6.70 1.71
C VAL A 114 1.03 -8.15 1.95
N LYS A 115 1.73 -9.12 1.40
CA LYS A 115 1.38 -10.52 1.65
C LYS A 115 1.48 -10.92 3.13
N HIS A 116 2.27 -10.21 3.93
CA HIS A 116 2.41 -10.53 5.36
C HIS A 116 1.28 -9.94 6.20
N VAL A 117 0.53 -8.99 5.65
CA VAL A 117 -0.53 -8.30 6.40
C VAL A 117 -1.90 -8.45 5.75
N LYS A 118 -2.00 -9.16 4.66
CA LYS A 118 -3.27 -9.34 3.95
C LYS A 118 -4.24 -10.16 4.79
N PRO A 119 -5.50 -9.74 4.92
CA PRO A 119 -6.48 -10.55 5.64
C PRO A 119 -6.73 -11.86 4.90
N LYS A 120 -6.92 -12.90 5.66
CA LYS A 120 -7.21 -14.23 5.11
C LYS A 120 -8.70 -14.46 4.98
#